data_42ad3aa704c41a12a883b2bc44e7cc71
#
_entry.id   42ad3aa704c41a12a883b2bc44e7cc71
#
_cell.length_a   1.000
_cell.length_b   1.000
_cell.length_c   1.000
_cell.angle_alpha   90.00
_cell.angle_beta   90.00
_cell.angle_gamma   90.00
#
_symmetry.space_group_name_H-M   'P 1'
#
loop_
_entity.id
_entity.type
_entity.pdbx_description
1 polymer ?
#
loop_
_entity_poly.entity_id
_entity_poly.type
_entity_poly.pdbx_seq_one_letter_code
_entity_poly.pdbx_strand_id
1 'polypeptide(L)'
;MDVRLNSLNKEFDGFAALNDISLDIRSGELLGLLGPSGSGKTTLLRLIAGLEFPTSGTVYFGDKDASLHSIRERNVGFVFQHYALFKHLTVFNNIAFGLNVRPSKTRPSKSFIKNKVMELLDLVQLTGLENRYPNQLSGGQRQRVALARAMAIEPQILLLDEPFGALDAQVRRELRHWLREMHDKTGFTTIFVTHDQEEALELSDRVAIMHKGTIEQLGSADDIYDNPKTPFVYDFIGESSNIIIEIKSGKFLYDGNEINIKSNLPDGKAKLFFRPHEIELTNADQQSLNGKLIARRRVGSARRGEVKLDSGDMVEIELPRDYQGQIGDIVHFIPRFYKIFNI
;
A
#
# COMPACT_ATOMS: atom_id res chain seq x y z
N MET A 1 -20.92 -1.27 3.03
CA MET A 1 -21.12 -2.75 2.94
C MET A 1 -19.84 -3.43 3.31
N ASP A 2 -19.89 -4.40 4.22
CA ASP A 2 -18.73 -5.18 4.63
C ASP A 2 -18.40 -6.25 3.57
N VAL A 3 -17.11 -6.57 3.45
CA VAL A 3 -16.63 -7.69 2.65
C VAL A 3 -15.86 -8.63 3.54
N ARG A 4 -16.16 -9.93 3.46
CA ARG A 4 -15.46 -10.95 4.22
C ARG A 4 -14.96 -12.04 3.30
N LEU A 5 -13.68 -12.33 3.41
CA LEU A 5 -12.98 -13.39 2.68
C LEU A 5 -12.62 -14.49 3.68
N ASN A 6 -13.01 -15.73 3.39
CA ASN A 6 -12.72 -16.87 4.26
C ASN A 6 -11.89 -17.90 3.48
N SER A 7 -10.66 -18.13 3.93
CA SER A 7 -9.72 -19.13 3.41
C SER A 7 -9.69 -19.18 1.88
N LEU A 8 -9.57 -17.98 1.26
CA LEU A 8 -9.66 -17.81 -0.17
C LEU A 8 -8.37 -18.28 -0.85
N ASN A 9 -8.49 -19.19 -1.78
CA ASN A 9 -7.39 -19.72 -2.58
C ASN A 9 -7.62 -19.46 -4.07
N LYS A 10 -6.55 -19.18 -4.80
CA LYS A 10 -6.58 -19.10 -6.27
C LYS A 10 -5.33 -19.70 -6.87
N GLU A 11 -5.57 -20.64 -7.76
CA GLU A 11 -4.54 -21.30 -8.55
C GLU A 11 -4.76 -21.05 -10.05
N PHE A 12 -3.68 -20.85 -10.79
CA PHE A 12 -3.64 -20.76 -12.24
C PHE A 12 -2.60 -21.75 -12.76
N ASP A 13 -3.03 -22.73 -13.54
CA ASP A 13 -2.15 -23.71 -14.21
C ASP A 13 -1.06 -24.29 -13.28
N GLY A 14 -1.42 -24.66 -12.04
CA GLY A 14 -0.51 -25.21 -11.04
C GLY A 14 0.28 -24.17 -10.24
N PHE A 15 0.09 -22.87 -10.49
CA PHE A 15 0.70 -21.79 -9.72
C PHE A 15 -0.30 -21.21 -8.71
N ALA A 16 0.00 -21.32 -7.42
CA ALA A 16 -0.81 -20.76 -6.35
C ALA A 16 -0.60 -19.23 -6.29
N ALA A 17 -1.53 -18.48 -6.83
CA ALA A 17 -1.50 -17.02 -6.82
C ALA A 17 -1.98 -16.44 -5.49
N LEU A 18 -2.89 -17.13 -4.80
CA LEU A 18 -3.36 -16.80 -3.44
C LEU A 18 -3.47 -18.08 -2.63
N ASN A 19 -3.07 -18.00 -1.37
CA ASN A 19 -3.06 -19.11 -0.43
C ASN A 19 -3.65 -18.69 0.91
N ASP A 20 -4.80 -19.29 1.27
CA ASP A 20 -5.50 -19.12 2.55
C ASP A 20 -5.72 -17.66 2.98
N ILE A 21 -6.24 -16.84 2.07
CA ILE A 21 -6.54 -15.45 2.37
C ILE A 21 -7.83 -15.34 3.17
N SER A 22 -7.71 -14.87 4.42
CA SER A 22 -8.82 -14.50 5.27
C SER A 22 -8.71 -13.01 5.64
N LEU A 23 -9.79 -12.23 5.35
CA LEU A 23 -9.78 -10.79 5.50
C LEU A 23 -11.18 -10.24 5.70
N ASP A 24 -11.36 -9.46 6.76
CA ASP A 24 -12.59 -8.70 7.02
C ASP A 24 -12.36 -7.21 6.70
N ILE A 25 -13.19 -6.68 5.80
CA ILE A 25 -13.18 -5.28 5.37
C ILE A 25 -14.48 -4.63 5.85
N ARG A 26 -14.36 -3.58 6.64
CA ARG A 26 -15.50 -2.92 7.28
C ARG A 26 -16.26 -2.04 6.29
N SER A 27 -17.55 -1.87 6.54
CA SER A 27 -18.35 -0.92 5.76
C SER A 27 -17.80 0.50 5.90
N GLY A 28 -17.61 1.19 4.77
CA GLY A 28 -17.05 2.55 4.73
C GLY A 28 -15.55 2.63 4.96
N GLU A 29 -14.82 1.51 4.97
CA GLU A 29 -13.37 1.47 5.15
C GLU A 29 -12.63 1.72 3.82
N LEU A 30 -11.51 2.43 3.90
CA LEU A 30 -10.52 2.54 2.82
C LEU A 30 -9.35 1.61 3.12
N LEU A 31 -9.34 0.44 2.48
CA LEU A 31 -8.32 -0.58 2.65
C LEU A 31 -7.28 -0.52 1.52
N GLY A 32 -6.00 -0.40 1.88
CA GLY A 32 -4.88 -0.55 0.96
C GLY A 32 -4.36 -1.99 0.88
N LEU A 33 -4.26 -2.55 -0.32
CA LEU A 33 -3.54 -3.80 -0.58
C LEU A 33 -2.14 -3.45 -1.07
N LEU A 34 -1.13 -3.66 -0.23
CA LEU A 34 0.26 -3.29 -0.49
C LEU A 34 1.14 -4.54 -0.57
N GLY A 35 2.17 -4.52 -1.41
CA GLY A 35 3.14 -5.61 -1.53
C GLY A 35 3.93 -5.56 -2.83
N PRO A 36 5.00 -6.34 -2.97
CA PRO A 36 5.80 -6.40 -4.18
C PRO A 36 5.00 -6.92 -5.38
N SER A 37 5.56 -6.73 -6.58
CA SER A 37 4.97 -7.29 -7.81
C SER A 37 4.86 -8.82 -7.69
N GLY A 38 3.75 -9.38 -8.16
CA GLY A 38 3.50 -10.82 -8.08
C GLY A 38 3.02 -11.34 -6.71
N SER A 39 2.76 -10.48 -5.72
CA SER A 39 2.26 -10.92 -4.40
C SER A 39 0.78 -11.33 -4.37
N GLY A 40 0.04 -11.21 -5.47
CA GLY A 40 -1.35 -11.63 -5.55
C GLY A 40 -2.41 -10.50 -5.40
N LYS A 41 -2.02 -9.24 -5.20
CA LYS A 41 -2.93 -8.10 -4.94
C LYS A 41 -4.02 -7.91 -6.01
N THR A 42 -3.62 -7.80 -7.28
CA THR A 42 -4.56 -7.65 -8.40
C THR A 42 -5.46 -8.88 -8.55
N THR A 43 -4.93 -10.08 -8.29
CA THR A 43 -5.73 -11.33 -8.29
C THR A 43 -6.79 -11.27 -7.19
N LEU A 44 -6.41 -10.87 -5.97
CA LEU A 44 -7.34 -10.72 -4.86
C LEU A 44 -8.42 -9.68 -5.17
N LEU A 45 -8.03 -8.52 -5.71
CA LEU A 45 -8.97 -7.47 -6.12
C LEU A 45 -9.97 -7.98 -7.19
N ARG A 46 -9.50 -8.76 -8.18
CA ARG A 46 -10.35 -9.36 -9.22
C ARG A 46 -11.29 -10.43 -8.68
N LEU A 47 -10.86 -11.22 -7.70
CA LEU A 47 -11.73 -12.17 -7.01
C LEU A 47 -12.84 -11.44 -6.24
N ILE A 48 -12.52 -10.36 -5.52
CA ILE A 48 -13.52 -9.51 -4.84
C ILE A 48 -14.48 -8.89 -5.85
N ALA A 49 -13.98 -8.48 -7.02
CA ALA A 49 -14.80 -7.90 -8.08
C ALA A 49 -15.75 -8.90 -8.76
N GLY A 50 -15.48 -10.20 -8.71
CA GLY A 50 -16.17 -11.21 -9.54
C GLY A 50 -15.72 -11.20 -11.00
N LEU A 51 -14.51 -10.71 -11.26
CA LEU A 51 -13.81 -10.82 -12.55
C LEU A 51 -13.07 -12.14 -12.67
N GLU A 52 -12.72 -12.72 -11.52
CA GLU A 52 -12.13 -14.05 -11.34
C GLU A 52 -12.94 -14.82 -10.31
N PHE A 53 -12.85 -16.15 -10.35
CA PHE A 53 -13.48 -17.02 -9.36
C PHE A 53 -12.43 -17.74 -8.52
N PRO A 54 -12.67 -17.94 -7.22
CA PRO A 54 -11.74 -18.65 -6.35
C PRO A 54 -11.65 -20.15 -6.74
N THR A 55 -10.49 -20.75 -6.48
CA THR A 55 -10.31 -22.20 -6.57
C THR A 55 -11.00 -22.88 -5.36
N SER A 56 -10.90 -22.25 -4.17
CA SER A 56 -11.62 -22.63 -2.96
C SER A 56 -11.75 -21.42 -2.02
N GLY A 57 -12.54 -21.58 -0.96
CA GLY A 57 -12.88 -20.50 -0.05
C GLY A 57 -14.07 -19.68 -0.53
N THR A 58 -14.43 -18.63 0.21
CA THR A 58 -15.67 -17.88 -0.02
C THR A 58 -15.45 -16.36 0.10
N VAL A 59 -16.26 -15.61 -0.67
CA VAL A 59 -16.35 -14.16 -0.66
C VAL A 59 -17.77 -13.77 -0.24
N TYR A 60 -17.90 -13.04 0.86
CA TYR A 60 -19.19 -12.53 1.34
C TYR A 60 -19.28 -11.02 1.18
N PHE A 61 -20.47 -10.55 0.79
CA PHE A 61 -20.88 -9.15 0.81
C PHE A 61 -22.02 -9.02 1.83
N GLY A 62 -21.70 -8.48 3.01
CA GLY A 62 -22.58 -8.64 4.18
C GLY A 62 -22.77 -10.13 4.52
N ASP A 63 -24.01 -10.57 4.61
CA ASP A 63 -24.35 -11.98 4.88
C ASP A 63 -24.51 -12.82 3.60
N LYS A 64 -24.33 -12.23 2.43
CA LYS A 64 -24.58 -12.88 1.15
C LYS A 64 -23.30 -13.47 0.56
N ASP A 65 -23.31 -14.78 0.32
CA ASP A 65 -22.24 -15.44 -0.44
C ASP A 65 -22.27 -14.95 -1.88
N ALA A 66 -21.18 -14.32 -2.30
CA ALA A 66 -20.96 -13.77 -3.62
C ALA A 66 -19.88 -14.52 -4.39
N SER A 67 -19.35 -15.64 -3.89
CA SER A 67 -18.19 -16.34 -4.45
C SER A 67 -18.31 -16.64 -5.93
N LEU A 68 -19.50 -17.03 -6.39
CA LEU A 68 -19.80 -17.35 -7.79
C LEU A 68 -20.56 -16.24 -8.54
N HIS A 69 -20.84 -15.11 -7.89
CA HIS A 69 -21.50 -13.98 -8.52
C HIS A 69 -20.55 -13.23 -9.45
N SER A 70 -21.02 -12.91 -10.64
CA SER A 70 -20.32 -12.06 -11.59
C SER A 70 -20.22 -10.60 -11.12
N ILE A 71 -19.32 -9.81 -11.71
CA ILE A 71 -19.15 -8.38 -11.40
C ILE A 71 -20.48 -7.59 -11.46
N ARG A 72 -21.37 -7.94 -12.42
CA ARG A 72 -22.68 -7.30 -12.57
C ARG A 72 -23.58 -7.58 -11.36
N GLU A 73 -23.56 -8.81 -10.84
CA GLU A 73 -24.42 -9.23 -9.70
C GLU A 73 -23.88 -8.69 -8.36
N ARG A 74 -22.58 -8.45 -8.26
CA ARG A 74 -21.94 -7.88 -7.06
C ARG A 74 -22.15 -6.37 -6.91
N ASN A 75 -22.57 -5.68 -7.98
CA ASN A 75 -22.75 -4.21 -8.00
C ASN A 75 -21.53 -3.46 -7.46
N VAL A 76 -20.34 -3.78 -7.99
CA VAL A 76 -19.08 -3.13 -7.62
C VAL A 76 -18.66 -2.12 -8.68
N GLY A 77 -18.06 -1.02 -8.26
CA GLY A 77 -17.38 -0.08 -9.13
C GLY A 77 -15.90 -0.48 -9.28
N PHE A 78 -15.43 -0.70 -10.49
CA PHE A 78 -14.05 -1.10 -10.75
C PHE A 78 -13.31 -0.08 -11.60
N VAL A 79 -12.14 0.35 -11.15
CA VAL A 79 -11.21 1.21 -11.89
C VAL A 79 -9.96 0.41 -12.22
N PHE A 80 -9.70 0.22 -13.51
CA PHE A 80 -8.54 -0.50 -14.01
C PHE A 80 -7.30 0.38 -14.03
N GLN A 81 -6.13 -0.21 -13.92
CA GLN A 81 -4.80 0.43 -13.94
C GLN A 81 -4.61 1.42 -15.11
N HIS A 82 -5.13 1.10 -16.29
CA HIS A 82 -5.07 1.97 -17.48
C HIS A 82 -6.37 2.75 -17.72
N TYR A 83 -7.18 2.94 -16.65
CA TYR A 83 -8.46 3.67 -16.63
C TYR A 83 -9.54 3.08 -17.56
N ALA A 84 -9.18 2.36 -18.62
CA ALA A 84 -10.07 1.71 -19.58
C ALA A 84 -11.21 2.62 -20.09
N LEU A 85 -10.93 3.90 -20.36
CA LEU A 85 -11.91 4.85 -20.89
C LEU A 85 -12.20 4.53 -22.36
N PHE A 86 -13.47 4.69 -22.77
CA PHE A 86 -13.89 4.57 -24.14
C PHE A 86 -13.42 5.79 -24.94
N LYS A 87 -12.39 5.62 -25.76
CA LYS A 87 -11.72 6.72 -26.47
C LYS A 87 -12.62 7.47 -27.45
N HIS A 88 -13.66 6.82 -27.97
CA HIS A 88 -14.62 7.34 -28.92
C HIS A 88 -15.84 8.02 -28.25
N LEU A 89 -15.93 7.99 -26.93
CA LEU A 89 -16.99 8.64 -26.16
C LEU A 89 -16.44 9.89 -25.44
N THR A 90 -17.30 10.89 -25.31
CA THR A 90 -17.01 12.07 -24.48
C THR A 90 -16.90 11.69 -23.01
N VAL A 91 -16.43 12.62 -22.16
CA VAL A 91 -16.42 12.46 -20.72
C VAL A 91 -17.81 12.17 -20.19
N PHE A 92 -18.81 12.95 -20.61
CA PHE A 92 -20.22 12.72 -20.25
C PHE A 92 -20.66 11.29 -20.58
N ASN A 93 -20.42 10.86 -21.79
CA ASN A 93 -20.85 9.52 -22.26
C ASN A 93 -20.06 8.39 -21.61
N ASN A 94 -18.79 8.60 -21.24
CA ASN A 94 -18.02 7.64 -20.44
C ASN A 94 -18.68 7.44 -19.08
N ILE A 95 -19.01 8.52 -18.36
CA ILE A 95 -19.63 8.46 -17.03
C ILE A 95 -21.04 7.86 -17.13
N ALA A 96 -21.83 8.31 -18.11
CA ALA A 96 -23.21 7.83 -18.33
C ALA A 96 -23.29 6.37 -18.80
N PHE A 97 -22.18 5.76 -19.27
CA PHE A 97 -22.19 4.49 -19.97
C PHE A 97 -22.90 3.39 -19.20
N GLY A 98 -22.51 3.17 -17.94
CA GLY A 98 -23.08 2.11 -17.10
C GLY A 98 -24.59 2.25 -16.87
N LEU A 99 -25.10 3.48 -16.81
CA LEU A 99 -26.52 3.77 -16.69
C LEU A 99 -27.29 3.56 -18.01
N ASN A 100 -26.66 3.93 -19.13
CA ASN A 100 -27.27 3.82 -20.46
C ASN A 100 -27.44 2.37 -20.95
N VAL A 101 -26.52 1.46 -20.56
CA VAL A 101 -26.57 0.04 -20.98
C VAL A 101 -27.51 -0.82 -20.11
N ARG A 102 -28.13 -0.26 -19.08
CA ARG A 102 -29.13 -0.97 -18.29
C ARG A 102 -30.31 -1.40 -19.16
N PRO A 103 -30.94 -2.56 -18.90
CA PRO A 103 -32.18 -2.96 -19.57
C PRO A 103 -33.23 -1.84 -19.47
N SER A 104 -34.11 -1.72 -20.48
CA SER A 104 -35.13 -0.65 -20.55
C SER A 104 -35.99 -0.54 -19.29
N LYS A 105 -36.28 -1.68 -18.63
CA LYS A 105 -37.08 -1.74 -17.41
C LYS A 105 -36.41 -1.11 -16.18
N THR A 106 -35.07 -1.07 -16.15
CA THR A 106 -34.28 -0.59 -15.02
C THR A 106 -33.42 0.62 -15.37
N ARG A 107 -33.46 1.09 -16.64
CA ARG A 107 -32.72 2.25 -17.10
C ARG A 107 -33.36 3.52 -16.56
N PRO A 108 -32.59 4.39 -15.88
CA PRO A 108 -33.10 5.70 -15.44
C PRO A 108 -33.49 6.59 -16.62
N SER A 109 -34.29 7.61 -16.34
CA SER A 109 -34.65 8.62 -17.36
C SER A 109 -33.42 9.40 -17.82
N LYS A 110 -33.49 9.97 -19.05
CA LYS A 110 -32.41 10.79 -19.60
C LYS A 110 -32.09 12.00 -18.69
N SER A 111 -33.12 12.60 -18.08
CA SER A 111 -32.92 13.72 -17.14
C SER A 111 -32.19 13.28 -15.87
N PHE A 112 -32.53 12.14 -15.29
CA PHE A 112 -31.81 11.58 -14.14
C PHE A 112 -30.33 11.32 -14.50
N ILE A 113 -30.06 10.66 -15.62
CA ILE A 113 -28.68 10.37 -16.07
C ILE A 113 -27.89 11.67 -16.24
N LYS A 114 -28.48 12.70 -16.86
CA LYS A 114 -27.83 14.00 -17.02
C LYS A 114 -27.49 14.62 -15.68
N ASN A 115 -28.43 14.67 -14.75
CA ASN A 115 -28.22 15.26 -13.43
C ASN A 115 -27.13 14.49 -12.64
N LYS A 116 -27.19 13.15 -12.66
CA LYS A 116 -26.19 12.30 -12.00
C LYS A 116 -24.79 12.48 -12.56
N VAL A 117 -24.66 12.58 -13.89
CA VAL A 117 -23.35 12.84 -14.51
C VAL A 117 -22.81 14.21 -14.13
N MET A 118 -23.66 15.26 -14.11
CA MET A 118 -23.22 16.60 -13.73
C MET A 118 -22.84 16.67 -12.24
N GLU A 119 -23.59 16.02 -11.34
CA GLU A 119 -23.23 15.85 -9.92
C GLU A 119 -21.87 15.19 -9.76
N LEU A 120 -21.62 14.09 -10.50
CA LEU A 120 -20.35 13.39 -10.44
C LEU A 120 -19.20 14.21 -11.03
N LEU A 121 -19.42 14.96 -12.11
CA LEU A 121 -18.42 15.87 -12.68
C LEU A 121 -18.01 16.97 -11.68
N ASP A 122 -18.97 17.47 -10.92
CA ASP A 122 -18.70 18.44 -9.85
C ASP A 122 -17.90 17.77 -8.71
N LEU A 123 -18.33 16.60 -8.25
CA LEU A 123 -17.65 15.83 -7.21
C LEU A 123 -16.17 15.53 -7.56
N VAL A 124 -15.91 15.17 -8.84
CA VAL A 124 -14.54 14.89 -9.31
C VAL A 124 -13.80 16.12 -9.83
N GLN A 125 -14.37 17.34 -9.67
CA GLN A 125 -13.79 18.62 -10.07
C GLN A 125 -13.45 18.69 -11.57
N LEU A 126 -14.34 18.22 -12.42
CA LEU A 126 -14.21 18.22 -13.88
C LEU A 126 -15.37 18.94 -14.58
N THR A 127 -16.08 19.82 -13.86
CA THR A 127 -17.15 20.65 -14.43
C THR A 127 -16.65 21.45 -15.64
N GLY A 128 -17.41 21.48 -16.73
CA GLY A 128 -17.04 22.14 -17.98
C GLY A 128 -16.21 21.27 -18.94
N LEU A 129 -15.87 20.03 -18.55
CA LEU A 129 -15.13 19.08 -19.41
C LEU A 129 -16.02 17.97 -20.01
N GLU A 130 -17.32 18.03 -19.83
CA GLU A 130 -18.31 17.00 -20.21
C GLU A 130 -18.26 16.62 -21.70
N ASN A 131 -17.93 17.58 -22.57
CA ASN A 131 -17.87 17.37 -24.02
C ASN A 131 -16.51 16.97 -24.56
N ARG A 132 -15.46 16.95 -23.70
CA ARG A 132 -14.12 16.52 -24.12
C ARG A 132 -14.03 15.00 -24.27
N TYR A 133 -13.06 14.59 -25.07
CA TYR A 133 -12.69 13.18 -25.25
C TYR A 133 -11.49 12.81 -24.38
N PRO A 134 -11.27 11.53 -24.04
CA PRO A 134 -10.16 11.09 -23.19
C PRO A 134 -8.76 11.53 -23.64
N ASN A 135 -8.54 11.66 -24.97
CA ASN A 135 -7.27 12.13 -25.52
C ASN A 135 -7.00 13.64 -25.31
N GLN A 136 -8.01 14.39 -24.89
CA GLN A 136 -7.94 15.82 -24.57
C GLN A 136 -7.75 16.10 -23.09
N LEU A 137 -7.54 15.05 -22.28
CA LEU A 137 -7.44 15.11 -20.84
C LEU A 137 -6.03 14.78 -20.36
N SER A 138 -5.61 15.37 -19.23
CA SER A 138 -4.42 14.95 -18.50
C SER A 138 -4.57 13.55 -17.90
N GLY A 139 -3.48 12.92 -17.44
CA GLY A 139 -3.52 11.62 -16.75
C GLY A 139 -4.47 11.62 -15.56
N GLY A 140 -4.33 12.60 -14.66
CA GLY A 140 -5.18 12.76 -13.50
C GLY A 140 -6.65 13.03 -13.84
N GLN A 141 -6.92 13.81 -14.89
CA GLN A 141 -8.29 14.01 -15.35
C GLN A 141 -8.92 12.72 -15.88
N ARG A 142 -8.17 11.92 -16.65
CA ARG A 142 -8.65 10.58 -17.11
C ARG A 142 -8.99 9.67 -15.95
N GLN A 143 -8.16 9.66 -14.91
CA GLN A 143 -8.41 8.86 -13.71
C GLN A 143 -9.69 9.31 -13.00
N ARG A 144 -9.88 10.61 -12.79
CA ARG A 144 -11.12 11.16 -12.18
C ARG A 144 -12.37 10.81 -12.99
N VAL A 145 -12.28 10.81 -14.32
CA VAL A 145 -13.38 10.34 -15.19
C VAL A 145 -13.66 8.85 -14.99
N ALA A 146 -12.62 8.02 -14.90
CA ALA A 146 -12.79 6.58 -14.65
C ALA A 146 -13.45 6.30 -13.30
N LEU A 147 -13.08 7.07 -12.28
CA LEU A 147 -13.68 6.97 -10.95
C LEU A 147 -15.15 7.43 -10.96
N ALA A 148 -15.45 8.58 -11.59
CA ALA A 148 -16.83 9.05 -11.76
C ALA A 148 -17.69 8.02 -12.52
N ARG A 149 -17.15 7.37 -13.56
CA ARG A 149 -17.81 6.27 -14.28
C ARG A 149 -18.12 5.08 -13.37
N ALA A 150 -17.15 4.69 -12.50
CA ALA A 150 -17.34 3.60 -11.56
C ALA A 150 -18.40 3.93 -10.50
N MET A 151 -18.46 5.18 -10.03
CA MET A 151 -19.46 5.66 -9.06
C MET A 151 -20.86 5.87 -9.68
N ALA A 152 -20.96 6.11 -10.99
CA ALA A 152 -22.25 6.42 -11.65
C ALA A 152 -23.30 5.32 -11.48
N ILE A 153 -22.88 4.07 -11.38
CA ILE A 153 -23.79 2.92 -11.17
C ILE A 153 -24.25 2.77 -9.73
N GLU A 154 -23.80 3.66 -8.82
CA GLU A 154 -24.06 3.62 -7.38
C GLU A 154 -23.63 2.28 -6.77
N PRO A 155 -22.31 1.97 -6.84
CA PRO A 155 -21.80 0.69 -6.35
C PRO A 155 -21.84 0.64 -4.82
N GLN A 156 -21.85 -0.57 -4.28
CA GLN A 156 -21.72 -0.79 -2.83
C GLN A 156 -20.26 -0.73 -2.38
N ILE A 157 -19.35 -1.08 -3.29
CA ILE A 157 -17.91 -1.18 -3.04
C ILE A 157 -17.15 -0.61 -4.25
N LEU A 158 -16.09 0.14 -3.98
CA LEU A 158 -15.21 0.68 -4.99
C LEU A 158 -13.87 -0.06 -4.97
N LEU A 159 -13.45 -0.55 -6.13
CA LEU A 159 -12.23 -1.33 -6.31
C LEU A 159 -11.31 -0.62 -7.30
N LEU A 160 -10.08 -0.29 -6.86
CA LEU A 160 -9.14 0.50 -7.63
C LEU A 160 -7.83 -0.28 -7.83
N ASP A 161 -7.52 -0.62 -9.07
CA ASP A 161 -6.29 -1.36 -9.43
C ASP A 161 -5.20 -0.37 -9.83
N GLU A 162 -4.18 -0.17 -8.98
CA GLU A 162 -3.06 0.78 -9.14
C GLU A 162 -3.49 2.17 -9.63
N PRO A 163 -4.36 2.86 -8.91
CA PRO A 163 -4.99 4.09 -9.41
C PRO A 163 -4.00 5.23 -9.70
N PHE A 164 -2.78 5.21 -9.16
CA PHE A 164 -1.81 6.31 -9.28
C PHE A 164 -0.59 5.98 -10.15
N GLY A 165 -0.48 4.76 -10.68
CA GLY A 165 0.74 4.22 -11.28
C GLY A 165 1.27 4.95 -12.52
N ALA A 166 0.44 5.66 -13.29
CA ALA A 166 0.82 6.30 -14.56
C ALA A 166 0.94 7.84 -14.48
N LEU A 167 1.12 8.40 -13.27
CA LEU A 167 1.09 9.84 -13.01
C LEU A 167 2.44 10.36 -12.54
N ASP A 168 2.75 11.61 -12.86
CA ASP A 168 3.88 12.33 -12.27
C ASP A 168 3.68 12.56 -10.75
N ALA A 169 4.77 12.82 -10.03
CA ALA A 169 4.79 12.89 -8.56
C ALA A 169 3.85 13.97 -7.99
N GLN A 170 3.74 15.14 -8.66
CA GLN A 170 2.90 16.23 -8.20
C GLN A 170 1.43 15.86 -8.35
N VAL A 171 1.02 15.43 -9.55
CA VAL A 171 -0.38 15.02 -9.85
C VAL A 171 -0.79 13.84 -8.96
N ARG A 172 0.13 12.90 -8.70
CA ARG A 172 -0.10 11.77 -7.79
C ARG A 172 -0.44 12.23 -6.38
N ARG A 173 0.32 13.19 -5.82
CA ARG A 173 0.07 13.74 -4.48
C ARG A 173 -1.30 14.44 -4.41
N GLU A 174 -1.60 15.30 -5.39
CA GLU A 174 -2.90 16.00 -5.45
C GLU A 174 -4.07 15.02 -5.53
N LEU A 175 -3.90 13.94 -6.30
CA LEU A 175 -4.91 12.91 -6.47
C LEU A 175 -5.11 12.03 -5.23
N ARG A 176 -4.05 11.74 -4.47
CA ARG A 176 -4.15 11.04 -3.19
C ARG A 176 -5.02 11.84 -2.22
N HIS A 177 -4.70 13.12 -1.97
CA HIS A 177 -5.51 13.99 -1.12
C HIS A 177 -6.95 14.05 -1.58
N TRP A 178 -7.18 14.27 -2.87
CA TRP A 178 -8.52 14.31 -3.43
C TRP A 178 -9.28 12.98 -3.25
N LEU A 179 -8.63 11.82 -3.45
CA LEU A 179 -9.27 10.51 -3.25
C LEU A 179 -9.68 10.31 -1.78
N ARG A 180 -8.83 10.73 -0.83
CA ARG A 180 -9.16 10.67 0.59
C ARG A 180 -10.37 11.55 0.92
N GLU A 181 -10.38 12.81 0.50
CA GLU A 181 -11.51 13.71 0.69
C GLU A 181 -12.81 13.17 0.08
N MET A 182 -12.71 12.60 -1.12
CA MET A 182 -13.86 12.01 -1.81
C MET A 182 -14.39 10.79 -1.04
N HIS A 183 -13.49 9.94 -0.55
CA HIS A 183 -13.85 8.80 0.28
C HIS A 183 -14.58 9.24 1.56
N ASP A 184 -14.03 10.22 2.28
CA ASP A 184 -14.62 10.76 3.50
C ASP A 184 -16.02 11.39 3.28
N LYS A 185 -16.24 12.01 2.11
CA LYS A 185 -17.54 12.58 1.72
C LYS A 185 -18.56 11.53 1.32
N THR A 186 -18.13 10.45 0.69
CA THR A 186 -19.06 9.45 0.10
C THR A 186 -19.31 8.24 0.99
N GLY A 187 -18.36 7.90 1.87
CA GLY A 187 -18.43 6.73 2.76
C GLY A 187 -18.46 5.39 2.04
N PHE A 188 -18.01 5.31 0.78
CA PHE A 188 -17.93 4.03 0.07
C PHE A 188 -16.90 3.12 0.72
N THR A 189 -17.20 1.84 0.87
CA THR A 189 -16.18 0.83 1.14
C THR A 189 -15.24 0.79 -0.07
N THR A 190 -13.98 1.10 0.13
CA THR A 190 -13.01 1.25 -0.97
C THR A 190 -11.81 0.34 -0.74
N ILE A 191 -11.41 -0.41 -1.76
CA ILE A 191 -10.22 -1.24 -1.73
C ILE A 191 -9.33 -0.80 -2.89
N PHE A 192 -8.09 -0.46 -2.62
CA PHE A 192 -7.15 -0.14 -3.70
C PHE A 192 -5.87 -0.95 -3.60
N VAL A 193 -5.32 -1.25 -4.76
CA VAL A 193 -4.03 -1.94 -4.92
C VAL A 193 -2.95 -0.92 -5.21
N THR A 194 -1.82 -1.03 -4.54
CA THR A 194 -0.62 -0.26 -4.85
C THR A 194 0.65 -1.07 -4.55
N HIS A 195 1.76 -0.68 -5.16
CA HIS A 195 3.10 -1.10 -4.79
C HIS A 195 3.90 0.04 -4.12
N ASP A 196 3.31 1.23 -4.00
CA ASP A 196 3.89 2.41 -3.39
C ASP A 196 3.49 2.47 -1.90
N GLN A 197 4.50 2.47 -1.03
CA GLN A 197 4.30 2.48 0.43
C GLN A 197 3.67 3.79 0.91
N GLU A 198 4.10 4.94 0.34
CA GLU A 198 3.53 6.24 0.72
C GLU A 198 2.04 6.30 0.42
N GLU A 199 1.62 5.77 -0.75
CA GLU A 199 0.20 5.72 -1.11
C GLU A 199 -0.61 4.90 -0.11
N ALA A 200 -0.13 3.72 0.26
CA ALA A 200 -0.82 2.84 1.19
C ALA A 200 -0.91 3.44 2.60
N LEU A 201 0.22 3.95 3.12
CA LEU A 201 0.29 4.47 4.50
C LEU A 201 -0.45 5.81 4.66
N GLU A 202 -0.45 6.68 3.62
CA GLU A 202 -1.10 7.99 3.69
C GLU A 202 -2.62 7.91 3.53
N LEU A 203 -3.11 7.00 2.68
CA LEU A 203 -4.52 6.97 2.32
C LEU A 203 -5.38 6.05 3.17
N SER A 204 -4.83 4.90 3.59
CA SER A 204 -5.64 3.81 4.11
C SER A 204 -6.04 3.98 5.56
N ASP A 205 -7.24 3.54 5.92
CA ASP A 205 -7.61 3.30 7.31
C ASP A 205 -6.87 2.07 7.85
N ARG A 206 -6.73 1.02 7.02
CA ARG A 206 -5.86 -0.14 7.25
C ARG A 206 -5.14 -0.54 5.97
N VAL A 207 -3.97 -1.16 6.16
CA VAL A 207 -3.15 -1.71 5.09
C VAL A 207 -3.02 -3.22 5.30
N ALA A 208 -3.27 -3.99 4.23
CA ALA A 208 -2.95 -5.42 4.17
C ALA A 208 -1.66 -5.60 3.35
N ILE A 209 -0.59 -6.01 4.02
CA ILE A 209 0.68 -6.32 3.34
C ILE A 209 0.62 -7.74 2.81
N MET A 210 0.75 -7.87 1.50
CA MET A 210 0.72 -9.16 0.80
C MET A 210 2.11 -9.57 0.33
N HIS A 211 2.45 -10.83 0.57
CA HIS A 211 3.69 -11.45 0.10
C HIS A 211 3.43 -12.90 -0.31
N LYS A 212 3.92 -13.30 -1.49
CA LYS A 212 3.82 -14.69 -2.00
C LYS A 212 2.41 -15.31 -1.87
N GLY A 213 1.38 -14.52 -2.15
CA GLY A 213 -0.01 -14.99 -2.13
C GLY A 213 -0.66 -15.07 -0.76
N THR A 214 -0.02 -14.58 0.31
CA THR A 214 -0.55 -14.54 1.67
C THR A 214 -0.63 -13.10 2.21
N ILE A 215 -1.38 -12.87 3.29
CA ILE A 215 -1.36 -11.61 4.04
C ILE A 215 -0.35 -11.78 5.18
N GLU A 216 0.76 -11.06 5.11
CA GLU A 216 1.80 -11.04 6.14
C GLU A 216 1.38 -10.26 7.38
N GLN A 217 0.74 -9.11 7.17
CA GLN A 217 0.24 -8.26 8.24
C GLN A 217 -0.93 -7.41 7.76
N LEU A 218 -1.88 -7.18 8.66
CA LEU A 218 -3.00 -6.26 8.51
C LEU A 218 -3.04 -5.35 9.73
N GLY A 219 -3.10 -4.03 9.51
CA GLY A 219 -3.14 -3.05 10.61
C GLY A 219 -3.29 -1.62 10.10
N SER A 220 -3.34 -0.64 11.00
CA SER A 220 -3.21 0.78 10.65
C SER A 220 -1.82 1.09 10.09
N ALA A 221 -1.63 2.26 9.50
CA ALA A 221 -0.33 2.71 9.02
C ALA A 221 0.72 2.69 10.16
N ASP A 222 0.34 3.19 11.33
CA ASP A 222 1.21 3.22 12.53
C ASP A 222 1.55 1.80 13.01
N ASP A 223 0.56 0.88 13.08
CA ASP A 223 0.81 -0.51 13.47
C ASP A 223 1.79 -1.21 12.52
N ILE A 224 1.66 -0.97 11.22
CA ILE A 224 2.53 -1.56 10.21
C ILE A 224 3.95 -1.02 10.32
N TYR A 225 4.09 0.29 10.56
CA TYR A 225 5.37 0.97 10.62
C TYR A 225 6.11 0.71 11.94
N ASP A 226 5.40 0.88 13.08
CA ASP A 226 5.99 0.80 14.42
C ASP A 226 6.06 -0.62 14.97
N ASN A 227 5.12 -1.50 14.56
CA ASN A 227 4.98 -2.86 15.05
C ASN A 227 4.99 -3.92 13.94
N PRO A 228 6.02 -3.93 13.05
CA PRO A 228 6.16 -4.96 12.03
C PRO A 228 6.26 -6.35 12.66
N LYS A 229 5.46 -7.30 12.14
CA LYS A 229 5.36 -8.65 12.72
C LYS A 229 6.42 -9.62 12.17
N THR A 230 6.96 -9.33 10.99
CA THR A 230 7.94 -10.21 10.34
C THR A 230 9.15 -9.39 9.83
N PRO A 231 10.32 -10.01 9.65
CA PRO A 231 11.47 -9.40 8.98
C PRO A 231 11.11 -8.80 7.63
N PHE A 232 10.26 -9.50 6.88
CA PHE A 232 9.81 -9.04 5.58
C PHE A 232 9.04 -7.71 5.68
N VAL A 233 8.10 -7.59 6.61
CA VAL A 233 7.32 -6.34 6.79
C VAL A 233 8.23 -5.19 7.20
N TYR A 234 9.18 -5.45 8.13
CA TYR A 234 10.14 -4.42 8.55
C TYR A 234 10.97 -3.89 7.38
N ASP A 235 11.53 -4.80 6.57
CA ASP A 235 12.37 -4.48 5.41
C ASP A 235 11.57 -3.85 4.27
N PHE A 236 10.33 -4.30 4.09
CA PHE A 236 9.48 -3.83 3.01
C PHE A 236 8.89 -2.45 3.27
N ILE A 237 8.68 -2.04 4.54
CA ILE A 237 8.10 -0.75 4.90
C ILE A 237 9.19 0.22 5.36
N GLY A 238 9.45 1.23 4.53
CA GLY A 238 10.47 2.24 4.79
C GLY A 238 11.89 1.73 4.54
N GLU A 239 12.85 2.61 4.82
CA GLU A 239 14.27 2.25 4.75
C GLU A 239 14.67 1.52 6.02
N SER A 240 15.43 0.44 5.91
CA SER A 240 15.93 -0.32 7.06
C SER A 240 17.38 -0.74 6.89
N SER A 241 18.06 -0.90 8.01
CA SER A 241 19.34 -1.60 8.13
C SER A 241 19.16 -2.81 9.03
N ASN A 242 19.92 -3.87 8.77
CA ASN A 242 19.87 -5.05 9.61
C ASN A 242 21.26 -5.70 9.75
N ILE A 243 21.50 -6.30 10.92
CA ILE A 243 22.72 -7.03 11.25
C ILE A 243 22.38 -8.31 12.00
N ILE A 244 23.27 -9.30 11.91
CA ILE A 244 23.17 -10.52 12.72
C ILE A 244 23.85 -10.28 14.05
N ILE A 245 23.14 -10.55 15.13
CA ILE A 245 23.63 -10.45 16.51
C ILE A 245 23.57 -11.81 17.21
N GLU A 246 24.33 -11.97 18.28
CA GLU A 246 24.26 -13.11 19.16
C GLU A 246 23.74 -12.69 20.54
N ILE A 247 22.78 -13.42 21.09
CA ILE A 247 22.24 -13.21 22.43
C ILE A 247 22.86 -14.27 23.35
N LYS A 248 23.56 -13.85 24.38
CA LYS A 248 24.17 -14.71 25.41
C LYS A 248 23.93 -14.18 26.80
N SER A 249 23.24 -14.97 27.63
CA SER A 249 22.94 -14.60 29.03
C SER A 249 22.30 -13.22 29.17
N GLY A 250 21.36 -12.88 28.23
CA GLY A 250 20.68 -11.59 28.21
C GLY A 250 21.52 -10.42 27.67
N LYS A 251 22.75 -10.66 27.21
CA LYS A 251 23.61 -9.67 26.56
C LYS A 251 23.51 -9.80 25.05
N PHE A 252 23.56 -8.68 24.36
CA PHE A 252 23.50 -8.60 22.90
C PHE A 252 24.90 -8.32 22.36
N LEU A 253 25.41 -9.23 21.55
CA LEU A 253 26.76 -9.17 21.03
C LEU A 253 26.74 -9.03 19.51
N TYR A 254 27.52 -8.06 19.02
CA TYR A 254 27.82 -7.93 17.60
C TYR A 254 29.33 -8.09 17.42
N ASP A 255 29.76 -9.06 16.63
CA ASP A 255 31.17 -9.44 16.43
C ASP A 255 31.96 -9.56 17.76
N GLY A 256 31.33 -10.17 18.76
CA GLY A 256 31.91 -10.39 20.10
C GLY A 256 31.83 -9.18 21.04
N ASN A 257 31.48 -7.99 20.56
CA ASN A 257 31.37 -6.77 21.37
C ASN A 257 29.93 -6.58 21.86
N GLU A 258 29.77 -6.26 23.16
CA GLU A 258 28.48 -6.00 23.75
C GLU A 258 27.92 -4.67 23.25
N ILE A 259 26.66 -4.69 22.82
CA ILE A 259 25.92 -3.49 22.41
C ILE A 259 24.79 -3.20 23.40
N ASN A 260 24.56 -1.92 23.70
CA ASN A 260 23.55 -1.48 24.69
C ASN A 260 22.14 -1.48 24.08
N ILE A 261 21.60 -2.68 23.87
CA ILE A 261 20.19 -2.90 23.48
C ILE A 261 19.54 -3.86 24.47
N LYS A 262 18.18 -3.91 24.49
CA LYS A 262 17.41 -4.73 25.42
C LYS A 262 16.34 -5.53 24.68
N SER A 263 16.18 -6.79 25.03
CA SER A 263 15.07 -7.62 24.57
C SER A 263 14.83 -8.77 25.54
N ASN A 264 13.68 -9.40 25.48
CA ASN A 264 13.34 -10.60 26.25
C ASN A 264 13.49 -11.89 25.42
N LEU A 265 14.25 -11.86 24.34
CA LEU A 265 14.48 -13.03 23.50
C LEU A 265 15.44 -14.00 24.16
N PRO A 266 15.27 -15.33 23.92
CA PRO A 266 16.18 -16.35 24.42
C PRO A 266 17.57 -16.24 23.78
N ASP A 267 18.55 -16.87 24.42
CA ASP A 267 19.91 -16.99 23.88
C ASP A 267 19.90 -17.65 22.50
N GLY A 268 20.72 -17.14 21.59
CA GLY A 268 20.81 -17.61 20.21
C GLY A 268 21.20 -16.52 19.22
N LYS A 269 21.20 -16.87 17.93
CA LYS A 269 21.39 -15.89 16.86
C LYS A 269 20.07 -15.21 16.55
N ALA A 270 20.13 -13.90 16.30
CA ALA A 270 18.99 -13.09 15.95
C ALA A 270 19.38 -12.02 14.93
N LYS A 271 18.39 -11.46 14.26
CA LYS A 271 18.55 -10.37 13.30
C LYS A 271 18.01 -9.10 13.94
N LEU A 272 18.87 -8.13 14.13
CA LEU A 272 18.54 -6.80 14.63
C LEU A 272 18.25 -5.89 13.45
N PHE A 273 17.06 -5.30 13.43
CA PHE A 273 16.62 -4.33 12.45
C PHE A 273 16.47 -2.94 13.09
N PHE A 274 16.89 -1.91 12.39
CA PHE A 274 16.70 -0.52 12.79
C PHE A 274 16.57 0.38 11.58
N ARG A 275 15.94 1.55 11.77
CA ARG A 275 15.81 2.53 10.70
C ARG A 275 16.95 3.56 10.78
N PRO A 276 17.41 4.09 9.64
CA PRO A 276 18.53 5.03 9.62
C PRO A 276 18.34 6.27 10.51
N HIS A 277 17.12 6.74 10.70
CA HIS A 277 16.79 7.91 11.54
C HIS A 277 16.52 7.57 13.02
N GLU A 278 16.42 6.29 13.35
CA GLU A 278 16.15 5.79 14.70
C GLU A 278 17.43 5.41 15.45
N ILE A 279 18.53 6.05 15.13
CA ILE A 279 19.82 5.85 15.78
C ILE A 279 20.24 7.09 16.58
N GLU A 280 21.12 6.89 17.51
CA GLU A 280 21.84 7.96 18.22
C GLU A 280 23.34 7.80 18.00
N LEU A 281 23.99 8.89 17.57
CA LEU A 281 25.45 8.93 17.52
C LEU A 281 26.02 9.01 18.94
N THR A 282 27.05 8.23 19.21
CA THR A 282 27.66 8.10 20.54
C THR A 282 29.17 8.30 20.48
N ASN A 283 29.80 8.33 21.63
CA ASN A 283 31.26 8.34 21.75
C ASN A 283 31.82 6.92 21.82
N ALA A 284 33.14 6.79 21.59
CA ALA A 284 33.84 5.50 21.50
C ALA A 284 33.78 4.65 22.80
N ASP A 285 33.48 5.25 23.95
CA ASP A 285 33.50 4.57 25.28
C ASP A 285 32.16 3.87 25.62
N GLN A 286 31.17 3.92 24.73
CA GLN A 286 29.87 3.29 24.95
C GLN A 286 29.76 1.96 24.23
N GLN A 287 28.99 1.03 24.81
CA GLN A 287 28.63 -0.23 24.18
C GLN A 287 27.75 0.03 22.93
N SER A 288 28.39 0.36 21.82
CA SER A 288 27.79 0.85 20.58
C SER A 288 28.24 0.02 19.37
N LEU A 289 27.47 0.10 18.31
CA LEU A 289 27.94 -0.29 17.00
C LEU A 289 28.93 0.76 16.49
N ASN A 290 29.98 0.30 15.82
CA ASN A 290 30.98 1.17 15.23
C ASN A 290 31.32 0.71 13.82
N GLY A 291 31.76 1.65 13.00
CA GLY A 291 32.19 1.35 11.64
C GLY A 291 32.72 2.57 10.92
N LYS A 292 33.34 2.32 9.78
CA LYS A 292 33.94 3.36 8.95
C LYS A 292 32.89 3.98 8.04
N LEU A 293 32.75 5.31 8.10
CA LEU A 293 31.91 6.07 7.16
C LEU A 293 32.51 6.00 5.75
N ILE A 294 31.82 5.37 4.82
CA ILE A 294 32.34 5.16 3.44
C ILE A 294 31.69 6.05 2.41
N ALA A 295 30.46 6.51 2.66
CA ALA A 295 29.78 7.45 1.78
C ALA A 295 28.85 8.39 2.57
N ARG A 296 28.63 9.57 2.02
CA ARG A 296 27.59 10.51 2.49
C ARG A 296 26.75 10.94 1.30
N ARG A 297 25.46 10.93 1.47
CA ARG A 297 24.52 11.38 0.43
C ARG A 297 23.35 12.17 1.03
N ARG A 298 22.67 12.92 0.20
CA ARG A 298 21.43 13.60 0.57
C ARG A 298 20.25 12.83 0.00
N VAL A 299 19.29 12.48 0.85
CA VAL A 299 18.04 11.81 0.49
C VAL A 299 16.91 12.72 0.96
N GLY A 300 16.30 13.47 0.05
CA GLY A 300 15.31 14.48 0.40
C GLY A 300 15.88 15.55 1.35
N SER A 301 15.30 15.69 2.53
CA SER A 301 15.75 16.59 3.60
C SER A 301 16.85 15.98 4.49
N ALA A 302 16.98 14.65 4.52
CA ALA A 302 17.90 13.92 5.37
C ALA A 302 19.32 13.84 4.79
N ARG A 303 20.33 13.73 5.66
CA ARG A 303 21.70 13.33 5.29
C ARG A 303 21.91 11.89 5.70
N ARG A 304 22.23 11.03 4.76
CA ARG A 304 22.51 9.60 5.00
C ARG A 304 24.01 9.36 4.97
N GLY A 305 24.47 8.58 5.95
CA GLY A 305 25.81 8.01 5.98
C GLY A 305 25.73 6.50 5.74
N GLU A 306 26.55 6.00 4.82
CA GLU A 306 26.75 4.57 4.64
C GLU A 306 27.97 4.15 5.45
N VAL A 307 27.78 3.24 6.41
CA VAL A 307 28.78 2.83 7.37
C VAL A 307 29.10 1.36 7.16
N LYS A 308 30.38 1.06 6.97
CA LYS A 308 30.90 -0.30 6.94
C LYS A 308 31.33 -0.69 8.35
N LEU A 309 30.61 -1.63 8.95
CA LEU A 309 30.93 -2.17 10.28
C LEU A 309 32.17 -3.08 10.22
N ASP A 310 32.75 -3.39 11.37
CA ASP A 310 33.98 -4.18 11.47
C ASP A 310 33.81 -5.62 10.94
N SER A 311 32.63 -6.20 11.08
CA SER A 311 32.27 -7.51 10.46
C SER A 311 32.22 -7.49 8.94
N GLY A 312 32.16 -6.29 8.33
CA GLY A 312 31.97 -6.08 6.90
C GLY A 312 30.53 -5.76 6.48
N ASP A 313 29.58 -5.82 7.40
CA ASP A 313 28.18 -5.44 7.16
C ASP A 313 28.08 -3.95 6.78
N MET A 314 27.14 -3.66 5.88
CA MET A 314 26.87 -2.30 5.42
C MET A 314 25.54 -1.82 6.00
N VAL A 315 25.56 -0.70 6.68
CA VAL A 315 24.35 -0.10 7.26
C VAL A 315 24.23 1.37 6.88
N GLU A 316 23.00 1.84 6.77
CA GLU A 316 22.70 3.27 6.61
C GLU A 316 22.29 3.87 7.94
N ILE A 317 22.77 5.10 8.19
CA ILE A 317 22.40 5.91 9.35
C ILE A 317 22.07 7.33 8.91
N GLU A 318 21.23 8.01 9.67
CA GLU A 318 20.99 9.44 9.49
C GLU A 318 22.03 10.25 10.25
N LEU A 319 22.66 11.18 9.54
CA LEU A 319 23.66 12.09 10.10
C LEU A 319 23.01 13.44 10.42
N PRO A 320 23.28 14.04 11.60
CA PRO A 320 22.82 15.37 11.94
C PRO A 320 23.28 16.43 10.92
N ARG A 321 22.58 17.55 10.86
CA ARG A 321 22.95 18.65 9.92
C ARG A 321 24.31 19.23 10.19
N ASP A 322 24.72 19.26 11.44
CA ASP A 322 25.99 19.79 11.96
C ASP A 322 27.10 18.75 12.06
N TYR A 323 26.86 17.52 11.61
CA TYR A 323 27.86 16.47 11.60
C TYR A 323 29.11 16.88 10.79
N GLN A 324 30.28 16.92 11.46
CA GLN A 324 31.56 17.39 10.91
C GLN A 324 32.49 16.27 10.41
N GLY A 325 32.19 15.00 10.76
CA GLY A 325 33.03 13.87 10.37
C GLY A 325 33.18 13.71 8.85
N GLN A 326 34.33 13.20 8.43
CA GLN A 326 34.69 13.00 7.03
C GLN A 326 34.50 11.54 6.62
N ILE A 327 34.48 11.29 5.30
CA ILE A 327 34.54 9.92 4.77
C ILE A 327 35.89 9.32 5.21
N GLY A 328 35.81 8.14 5.81
CA GLY A 328 36.94 7.43 6.42
C GLY A 328 36.97 7.47 7.94
N ASP A 329 36.24 8.37 8.57
CA ASP A 329 36.15 8.44 10.05
C ASP A 329 35.34 7.27 10.61
N ILE A 330 35.66 6.90 11.85
CA ILE A 330 34.88 5.90 12.59
C ILE A 330 33.68 6.61 13.22
N VAL A 331 32.50 6.03 13.01
CA VAL A 331 31.23 6.48 13.58
C VAL A 331 30.76 5.47 14.60
N HIS A 332 30.38 5.96 15.78
CA HIS A 332 29.77 5.16 16.84
C HIS A 332 28.30 5.52 16.94
N PHE A 333 27.42 4.51 17.01
CA PHE A 333 25.99 4.73 17.12
C PHE A 333 25.26 3.58 17.80
N ILE A 334 24.08 3.87 18.37
CA ILE A 334 23.21 2.89 19.01
C ILE A 334 21.80 3.05 18.38
N PRO A 335 21.15 1.97 17.92
CA PRO A 335 19.73 2.00 17.57
C PRO A 335 18.87 2.36 18.79
N ARG A 336 18.04 3.39 18.69
CA ARG A 336 17.10 3.82 19.74
C ARG A 336 15.80 3.03 19.66
N PHE A 337 15.29 2.86 18.46
CA PHE A 337 14.15 2.00 18.13
C PHE A 337 14.65 0.89 17.21
N TYR A 338 14.23 -0.32 17.50
CA TYR A 338 14.68 -1.51 16.77
C TYR A 338 13.72 -2.66 16.98
N LYS A 339 13.78 -3.63 16.09
CA LYS A 339 13.11 -4.93 16.23
C LYS A 339 14.15 -6.04 16.09
N ILE A 340 13.95 -7.09 16.86
CA ILE A 340 14.83 -8.27 16.84
C ILE A 340 13.96 -9.48 16.50
N PHE A 341 14.39 -10.22 15.50
CA PHE A 341 13.74 -11.45 15.07
C PHE A 341 14.72 -12.63 15.20
N ASN A 342 14.24 -13.74 15.77
CA ASN A 342 15.03 -14.99 15.81
C ASN A 342 15.29 -15.50 14.40
N ILE A 343 16.48 -16.12 14.19
CA ILE A 343 16.89 -16.77 12.93
C ILE A 343 16.77 -18.27 13.08
#